data_9165357aac27e2b33cc60f336cf35360
#
_entry.id   9165357aac27e2b33cc60f336cf35360
#
_cell.length_a   1.000
_cell.length_b   1.000
_cell.length_c   1.000
_cell.angle_alpha   90.00
_cell.angle_beta   90.00
_cell.angle_gamma   90.00
#
_symmetry.space_group_name_H-M   'P 1'
#
loop_
_entity.id
_entity.type
_entity.pdbx_description
1 polymer ?
#
loop_
_entity_poly.entity_id
_entity_poly.type
_entity_poly.pdbx_seq_one_letter_code
_entity_poly.pdbx_strand_id
1 'polypeptide(L)'
;MLQCINRIKGGYMLKQVIVVEGKSDIQRIAQAVDADCIATEGFTLRRGVIDMIRVAYEKRGIIILTDPDTAGERIRRVLTKKFPNAQHAFVPRDEAFAN
;
A
#
# COMPACT_ATOMS: atom_id res chain seq x y z
N MET A 1 -9.78 -5.95 -6.65
CA MET A 1 -10.52 -4.96 -6.23
C MET A 1 -10.03 -4.25 -5.02
N LEU A 2 -10.25 -3.01 -4.90
CA LEU A 2 -9.81 -2.27 -3.79
C LEU A 2 -10.55 -2.68 -2.57
N GLN A 3 -9.89 -2.60 -1.46
CA GLN A 3 -10.50 -3.02 -0.28
C GLN A 3 -11.08 -1.89 0.44
N CYS A 4 -10.96 -1.42 1.28
CA CYS A 4 -11.39 -0.36 2.05
C CYS A 4 -12.39 0.49 1.48
N ILE A 5 -13.51 0.06 1.29
CA ILE A 5 -14.43 0.81 0.74
C ILE A 5 -15.15 1.67 1.60
N ASN A 6 -15.33 1.50 2.77
CA ASN A 6 -16.07 2.28 3.51
C ASN A 6 -15.49 3.36 4.06
N ARG A 7 -15.58 4.40 3.75
CA ARG A 7 -15.01 5.47 4.21
C ARG A 7 -15.79 6.37 4.91
N ILE A 8 -16.44 6.05 5.77
CA ILE A 8 -17.22 6.90 6.39
C ILE A 8 -16.67 7.50 7.52
N LYS A 9 -15.60 7.25 7.98
CA LYS A 9 -15.11 7.77 9.09
C LYS A 9 -14.86 9.11 9.00
N GLY A 10 -15.10 9.89 8.94
CA GLY A 10 -14.92 11.13 9.02
C GLY A 10 -14.07 11.87 8.42
N GLY A 11 -13.41 12.13 8.26
CA GLY A 11 -12.61 12.96 7.80
C GLY A 11 -12.47 12.99 6.44
N TYR A 12 -11.38 12.94 5.90
CA TYR A 12 -11.30 12.93 4.54
C TYR A 12 -10.44 11.80 4.16
N MET A 13 -10.55 11.29 3.00
CA MET A 13 -9.85 10.17 2.53
C MET A 13 -8.60 10.56 1.80
N LEU A 14 -7.59 9.77 1.95
CA LEU A 14 -6.36 10.01 1.25
C LEU A 14 -6.60 9.80 -0.22
N LYS A 15 -6.10 10.67 -1.05
CA LYS A 15 -6.31 10.53 -2.46
C LYS A 15 -5.59 9.34 -3.04
N GLN A 16 -4.36 9.11 -2.67
CA GLN A 16 -3.60 8.02 -3.23
C GLN A 16 -4.03 6.68 -2.66
N VAL A 17 -3.81 5.64 -3.41
CA VAL A 17 -4.08 4.29 -2.97
C VAL A 17 -2.81 3.75 -2.34
N ILE A 18 -2.90 3.11 -1.20
CA ILE A 18 -1.72 2.59 -0.52
C ILE A 18 -1.52 1.13 -0.91
N VAL A 19 -0.33 0.81 -1.39
CA VAL A 19 -0.02 -0.55 -1.77
C VAL A 19 0.81 -1.18 -0.67
N VAL A 20 0.32 -2.27 -0.10
CA VAL A 20 0.97 -2.93 1.02
C VAL A 20 1.23 -4.39 0.69
N GLU A 21 1.93 -5.08 1.57
CA GLU A 21 2.28 -6.44 1.32
C GLU A 21 1.19 -7.40 1.70
N GLY A 22 0.56 -7.26 2.81
CA GLY A 22 -0.42 -8.23 3.27
C GLY A 22 -1.70 -7.60 3.76
N LYS A 23 -2.71 -8.41 3.95
CA LYS A 23 -3.99 -7.94 4.39
C LYS A 23 -3.97 -7.40 5.80
N SER A 24 -3.11 -7.92 6.63
CA SER A 24 -3.04 -7.41 7.99
C SER A 24 -2.55 -5.97 7.99
N ASP A 25 -1.78 -5.58 6.99
CA ASP A 25 -1.33 -4.21 6.90
C ASP A 25 -2.47 -3.29 6.58
N ILE A 26 -3.43 -3.78 5.81
CA ILE A 26 -4.60 -2.99 5.49
C ILE A 26 -5.36 -2.65 6.76
N GLN A 27 -5.48 -3.61 7.65
CA GLN A 27 -6.20 -3.36 8.87
C GLN A 27 -5.47 -2.36 9.75
N ARG A 28 -4.16 -2.44 9.78
CA ARG A 28 -3.39 -1.49 10.57
C ARG A 28 -3.51 -0.08 10.01
N ILE A 29 -3.50 0.04 8.72
CA ILE A 29 -3.60 1.34 8.10
C ILE A 29 -4.98 1.92 8.32
N ALA A 30 -5.99 1.08 8.26
CA ALA A 30 -7.35 1.54 8.42
C ALA A 30 -7.58 2.17 9.79
N GLN A 31 -6.80 1.78 10.76
CA GLN A 31 -6.94 2.37 12.07
C GLN A 31 -6.32 3.76 12.12
N ALA A 32 -5.43 4.05 11.25
CA ALA A 32 -4.73 5.33 11.28
C ALA A 32 -5.25 6.32 10.26
N VAL A 33 -5.58 5.89 9.10
CA VAL A 33 -6.04 6.80 8.06
C VAL A 33 -7.15 6.21 7.25
N ASP A 34 -7.90 7.06 6.61
CA ASP A 34 -8.98 6.64 5.76
C ASP A 34 -8.39 6.58 4.34
N ALA A 35 -8.11 5.42 3.86
CA ALA A 35 -7.46 5.24 2.56
C ALA A 35 -7.83 3.92 1.94
N ASP A 36 -7.79 3.86 0.65
CA ASP A 36 -8.00 2.60 -0.06
C ASP A 36 -6.66 1.91 -0.17
N CYS A 37 -6.64 0.62 -0.05
CA CYS A 37 -5.41 -0.15 -0.05
C CYS A 37 -5.46 -1.34 -0.99
N ILE A 38 -4.32 -1.73 -1.50
CA ILE A 38 -4.21 -2.95 -2.30
C ILE A 38 -3.10 -3.77 -1.68
N ALA A 39 -3.37 -5.02 -1.38
CA ALA A 39 -2.35 -5.91 -0.83
C ALA A 39 -1.78 -6.77 -1.94
N THR A 40 -0.46 -6.86 -2.01
CA THR A 40 0.16 -7.67 -3.05
C THR A 40 0.19 -9.12 -2.65
N GLU A 41 0.14 -9.39 -1.36
CA GLU A 41 0.13 -10.75 -0.89
C GLU A 41 1.34 -11.58 -1.28
N GLY A 42 2.47 -11.12 -1.01
CA GLY A 42 3.68 -11.86 -1.24
C GLY A 42 4.52 -11.21 -2.29
N PHE A 43 5.64 -11.81 -2.61
CA PHE A 43 6.47 -11.17 -3.56
C PHE A 43 6.23 -11.57 -4.96
N THR A 44 5.39 -12.54 -5.22
CA THR A 44 5.09 -12.89 -6.61
C THR A 44 3.93 -12.02 -6.97
N LEU A 45 4.14 -11.01 -7.74
CA LEU A 45 3.07 -10.11 -8.09
C LEU A 45 2.25 -10.66 -9.24
N ARG A 46 1.01 -11.00 -8.98
CA ARG A 46 0.19 -11.55 -10.01
C ARG A 46 -0.27 -10.48 -10.95
N ARG A 47 -0.56 -10.89 -12.15
CA ARG A 47 -0.96 -9.96 -13.16
C ARG A 47 -2.18 -9.15 -12.76
N GLY A 48 -3.16 -9.78 -12.17
CA GLY A 48 -4.35 -9.04 -11.78
C GLY A 48 -4.06 -7.95 -10.75
N VAL A 49 -3.15 -8.23 -9.84
CA VAL A 49 -2.79 -7.25 -8.83
C VAL A 49 -2.04 -6.11 -9.48
N ILE A 50 -1.15 -6.41 -10.39
CA ILE A 50 -0.40 -5.37 -11.08
C ILE A 50 -1.36 -4.48 -11.86
N ASP A 51 -2.36 -5.05 -12.48
CA ASP A 51 -3.30 -4.27 -13.25
C ASP A 51 -4.12 -3.35 -12.34
N MET A 52 -4.49 -3.82 -11.17
CA MET A 52 -5.21 -2.98 -10.23
C MET A 52 -4.34 -1.83 -9.78
N ILE A 53 -3.08 -2.11 -9.50
CA ILE A 53 -2.17 -1.07 -9.07
C ILE A 53 -1.96 -0.06 -10.19
N ARG A 54 -1.89 -0.53 -11.42
CA ARG A 54 -1.67 0.38 -12.52
C ARG A 54 -2.83 1.35 -12.69
N VAL A 55 -4.05 0.86 -12.56
CA VAL A 55 -5.20 1.72 -12.68
C VAL A 55 -5.19 2.77 -11.55
N ALA A 56 -4.87 2.34 -10.35
CA ALA A 56 -4.81 3.27 -9.23
C ALA A 56 -3.70 4.29 -9.45
N TYR A 57 -2.58 3.83 -9.93
CA TYR A 57 -1.43 4.69 -10.16
C TYR A 57 -1.79 5.79 -11.16
N GLU A 58 -2.45 5.42 -12.23
CA GLU A 58 -2.76 6.38 -13.26
C GLU A 58 -3.87 7.34 -12.86
N LYS A 59 -4.81 6.88 -12.10
CA LYS A 59 -5.91 7.73 -11.74
C LYS A 59 -5.74 8.49 -10.45
N ARG A 60 -5.06 7.94 -9.52
CA ARG A 60 -4.99 8.53 -8.19
C ARG A 60 -3.59 8.68 -7.65
N GLY A 61 -2.66 7.94 -8.14
CA GLY A 61 -1.33 7.87 -7.57
C GLY A 61 -1.30 6.79 -6.52
N ILE A 62 -0.13 6.26 -6.25
CA ILE A 62 -0.01 5.22 -5.24
C ILE A 62 1.11 5.55 -4.26
N ILE A 63 1.00 5.00 -3.07
CA ILE A 63 2.03 5.09 -2.07
C ILE A 63 2.42 3.67 -1.75
N ILE A 64 3.67 3.32 -1.92
CA ILE A 64 4.15 1.97 -1.61
C ILE A 64 4.58 1.97 -0.16
N LEU A 65 3.92 1.15 0.66
CA LEU A 65 4.21 1.10 2.08
C LEU A 65 4.56 -0.32 2.43
N THR A 66 5.80 -0.60 2.73
CA THR A 66 6.24 -1.93 3.07
C THR A 66 7.16 -1.89 4.27
N ASP A 67 7.35 -3.06 4.89
CA ASP A 67 8.27 -3.16 5.99
C ASP A 67 9.69 -3.05 5.46
N PRO A 68 10.59 -2.57 6.25
CA PRO A 68 11.98 -2.44 5.82
C PRO A 68 12.72 -3.77 5.95
N ASP A 69 12.21 -4.79 5.35
CA ASP A 69 12.89 -6.08 5.37
C ASP A 69 13.13 -6.52 3.94
N THR A 70 13.73 -7.67 3.77
CA THR A 70 14.12 -8.15 2.46
C THR A 70 12.94 -8.32 1.52
N ALA A 71 11.87 -8.88 2.03
CA ALA A 71 10.71 -9.11 1.19
C ALA A 71 10.07 -7.78 0.79
N GLY A 72 9.95 -6.87 1.72
CA GLY A 72 9.39 -5.57 1.43
C GLY A 72 10.21 -4.80 0.42
N GLU A 73 11.52 -4.90 0.54
CA GLU A 73 12.40 -4.21 -0.39
C GLU A 73 12.29 -4.80 -1.79
N ARG A 74 12.11 -6.09 -1.88
CA ARG A 74 11.98 -6.71 -3.18
C ARG A 74 10.70 -6.25 -3.87
N ILE A 75 9.61 -6.21 -3.15
CA ILE A 75 8.36 -5.76 -3.70
C ILE A 75 8.48 -4.30 -4.12
N ARG A 76 9.08 -3.49 -3.26
CA ARG A 76 9.24 -2.08 -3.56
C ARG A 76 10.07 -1.88 -4.82
N ARG A 77 11.12 -2.68 -4.99
CA ARG A 77 11.97 -2.52 -6.15
C ARG A 77 11.22 -2.85 -7.43
N VAL A 78 10.44 -3.92 -7.41
CA VAL A 78 9.68 -4.30 -8.59
C VAL A 78 8.64 -3.23 -8.91
N LEU A 79 7.94 -2.74 -7.90
CA LEU A 79 6.90 -1.75 -8.14
C LEU A 79 7.49 -0.42 -8.58
N THR A 80 8.66 -0.07 -8.07
CA THR A 80 9.27 1.18 -8.47
C THR A 80 9.66 1.18 -9.95
N LYS A 81 10.06 0.01 -10.43
CA LYS A 81 10.40 -0.04 -11.82
C LYS A 81 9.17 0.11 -12.69
N LYS A 82 8.07 -0.45 -12.28
CA LYS A 82 6.86 -0.36 -13.07
C LYS A 82 6.15 0.97 -12.90
N PHE A 83 6.25 1.57 -11.74
CA PHE A 83 5.54 2.78 -11.44
C PHE A 83 6.49 3.82 -10.85
N PRO A 84 7.31 4.43 -11.67
CA PRO A 84 8.38 5.28 -11.19
C PRO A 84 7.96 6.55 -10.45
N ASN A 85 6.74 6.97 -10.63
CA ASN A 85 6.31 8.14 -9.91
C ASN A 85 5.57 7.82 -8.62
N ALA A 86 5.61 6.58 -8.20
CA ALA A 86 4.95 6.20 -6.97
C ALA A 86 5.64 6.85 -5.79
N GLN A 87 4.88 7.16 -4.76
CA GLN A 87 5.44 7.69 -3.55
C GLN A 87 5.82 6.53 -2.65
N HIS A 88 6.72 6.76 -1.73
CA HIS A 88 7.20 5.70 -0.87
C HIS A 88 7.04 6.05 0.60
N ALA A 89 6.68 5.08 1.39
CA ALA A 89 6.62 5.22 2.82
C ALA A 89 7.12 3.93 3.42
N PHE A 90 7.56 3.96 4.66
CA PHE A 90 8.06 2.79 5.31
C PHE A 90 7.38 2.60 6.64
N VAL A 91 7.11 1.36 6.99
CA VAL A 91 6.53 1.06 8.27
C VAL A 91 7.64 1.20 9.31
N PRO A 92 7.43 1.96 10.34
CA PRO A 92 8.47 2.11 11.33
C PRO A 92 8.66 0.81 12.06
N ARG A 93 9.89 0.51 12.47
CA ARG A 93 10.10 -0.68 13.09
C ARG A 93 9.69 -0.58 14.48
N ASP A 94 10.36 -1.16 15.34
CA ASP A 94 9.95 -1.23 16.64
C ASP A 94 9.66 -0.04 17.36
N GLU A 95 10.33 0.96 17.19
CA GLU A 95 10.11 2.06 17.96
C GLU A 95 8.76 2.54 17.90
N ALA A 96 8.14 2.38 16.88
CA ALA A 96 6.81 2.84 16.70
C ALA A 96 5.88 2.15 17.60
N PHE A 97 6.19 0.96 17.95
CA PHE A 97 5.30 0.24 18.74
C PHE A 97 5.84 0.00 20.09
N ALA A 98 6.98 0.36 20.34
CA ALA A 98 7.56 0.09 21.53
C ALA A 98 6.96 0.77 22.63
N ASN A 99 6.27 1.58 22.50
CA ASN A 99 5.74 2.15 23.61
C ASN A 99 4.48 2.20 23.70
#